data_97690913310f869e8905026a2aaada92
#
_entry.id   97690913310f869e8905026a2aaada92
#
_cell.length_a   1.000
_cell.length_b   1.000
_cell.length_c   1.000
_cell.angle_alpha   90.00
_cell.angle_beta   90.00
_cell.angle_gamma   90.00
#
_symmetry.space_group_name_H-M   'P 1'
#
loop_
_entity.id
_entity.type
_entity.pdbx_description
1 polymer ?
#
loop_
_entity_poly.entity_id
_entity_poly.type
_entity_poly.pdbx_seq_one_letter_code
_entity_poly.pdbx_strand_id
1 'polypeptide(L)'
;ITMSASSKKKLRKELEAAAMTEKQLLEQKESKKLRLYTGLFAAAIAVMILVVVIGRVASSGFIPRNTTALTVGGTKISAAELNHYYIDSVNNFLNQAGDMVSMFGLDSTKALDEQYYNEAEGDTWADYFLDQATVSAQNMYAVYNAAKAEGFTLSQEAKDSIDATVENLKLYATMYGFSSSDAYIAAMY
;
A
#
# COMPACT_ATOMS: atom_id res chain seq x y z
N ILE A 1 60.44 13.42 -21.64
CA ILE A 1 59.26 13.72 -20.74
C ILE A 1 58.07 13.08 -21.38
N THR A 2 57.64 11.94 -20.84
CA THR A 2 56.47 11.23 -21.33
C THR A 2 55.19 11.90 -20.80
N MET A 3 54.41 12.49 -21.68
CA MET A 3 53.10 13.08 -21.31
C MET A 3 52.13 11.98 -20.80
N SER A 4 51.40 12.28 -19.72
CA SER A 4 50.40 11.36 -19.16
C SER A 4 49.27 11.10 -20.16
N ALA A 5 48.60 9.97 -20.04
CA ALA A 5 47.45 9.61 -20.89
C ALA A 5 46.33 10.67 -20.86
N SER A 6 46.12 11.32 -19.73
CA SER A 6 45.18 12.43 -19.54
C SER A 6 45.55 13.66 -20.34
N SER A 7 46.85 14.05 -20.31
CA SER A 7 47.39 15.22 -21.06
C SER A 7 47.30 15.00 -22.56
N LYS A 8 47.58 13.76 -23.03
CA LYS A 8 47.45 13.41 -24.45
C LYS A 8 45.99 13.51 -24.93
N LYS A 9 45.01 13.07 -24.10
CA LYS A 9 43.59 13.15 -24.42
C LYS A 9 43.07 14.61 -24.47
N LYS A 10 43.60 15.49 -23.61
CA LYS A 10 43.27 16.91 -23.59
C LYS A 10 43.83 17.62 -24.83
N LEU A 11 45.12 17.40 -25.16
CA LEU A 11 45.75 17.96 -26.33
C LEU A 11 45.07 17.53 -27.64
N ARG A 12 44.66 16.26 -27.73
CA ARG A 12 43.93 15.76 -28.91
C ARG A 12 42.57 16.44 -29.08
N LYS A 13 41.86 16.67 -28.01
CA LYS A 13 40.56 17.41 -28.03
C LYS A 13 40.75 18.87 -28.43
N GLU A 14 41.82 19.51 -28.01
CA GLU A 14 42.17 20.90 -28.36
C GLU A 14 42.54 21.02 -29.84
N LEU A 15 43.29 20.06 -30.36
CA LEU A 15 43.68 20.02 -31.79
C LEU A 15 42.45 19.70 -32.68
N GLU A 16 41.60 18.81 -32.29
CA GLU A 16 40.35 18.49 -32.99
C GLU A 16 39.40 19.72 -33.00
N ALA A 17 39.31 20.43 -31.88
CA ALA A 17 38.49 21.65 -31.77
C ALA A 17 39.03 22.81 -32.63
N ALA A 18 40.36 22.96 -32.70
CA ALA A 18 41.01 23.97 -33.53
C ALA A 18 40.94 23.68 -35.04
N ALA A 19 40.75 22.42 -35.43
CA ALA A 19 40.60 22.01 -36.83
C ALA A 19 39.14 22.09 -37.34
N MET A 20 38.14 22.35 -36.47
CA MET A 20 36.73 22.46 -36.85
C MET A 20 36.40 23.83 -37.43
N THR A 21 35.67 23.82 -38.54
CA THR A 21 35.08 25.05 -39.09
C THR A 21 33.97 25.56 -38.16
N GLU A 22 33.73 26.88 -38.17
CA GLU A 22 32.73 27.55 -37.32
C GLU A 22 31.34 26.87 -37.42
N LYS A 23 30.95 26.42 -38.62
CA LYS A 23 29.71 25.67 -38.90
C LYS A 23 29.68 24.31 -38.15
N GLN A 24 30.81 23.56 -38.18
CA GLN A 24 30.89 22.27 -37.47
C GLN A 24 30.86 22.42 -35.94
N LEU A 25 31.39 23.52 -35.41
CA LEU A 25 31.30 23.86 -33.99
C LEU A 25 29.87 24.17 -33.55
N LEU A 26 29.11 24.88 -34.39
CA LEU A 26 27.69 25.16 -34.13
C LEU A 26 26.86 23.86 -34.16
N GLU A 27 27.01 23.04 -35.19
CA GLU A 27 26.32 21.74 -35.31
C GLU A 27 26.66 20.83 -34.14
N GLN A 28 27.91 20.82 -33.64
CA GLN A 28 28.28 20.04 -32.48
C GLN A 28 27.64 20.56 -31.18
N LYS A 29 27.53 21.88 -31.04
CA LYS A 29 26.85 22.49 -29.87
C LYS A 29 25.36 22.19 -29.89
N GLU A 30 24.70 22.26 -31.05
CA GLU A 30 23.29 21.93 -31.20
C GLU A 30 23.00 20.46 -30.95
N SER A 31 23.84 19.56 -31.48
CA SER A 31 23.68 18.12 -31.22
C SER A 31 23.87 17.74 -29.74
N LYS A 32 24.78 18.42 -29.02
CA LYS A 32 24.97 18.25 -27.59
C LYS A 32 23.76 18.74 -26.80
N LYS A 33 23.20 19.90 -27.16
CA LYS A 33 21.96 20.42 -26.56
C LYS A 33 20.79 19.48 -26.82
N LEU A 34 20.63 19.00 -28.06
CA LEU A 34 19.58 18.08 -28.42
C LEU A 34 19.68 16.78 -27.62
N ARG A 35 20.87 16.20 -27.50
CA ARG A 35 21.09 14.99 -26.66
C ARG A 35 20.76 15.25 -25.20
N LEU A 36 21.10 16.43 -24.67
CA LEU A 36 20.75 16.82 -23.30
C LEU A 36 19.25 16.90 -23.11
N TYR A 37 18.54 17.59 -24.02
CA TYR A 37 17.07 17.72 -23.95
C TYR A 37 16.36 16.38 -24.14
N THR A 38 16.84 15.53 -25.07
CA THR A 38 16.32 14.18 -25.24
C THR A 38 16.52 13.33 -23.99
N GLY A 39 17.71 13.45 -23.35
CA GLY A 39 17.99 12.75 -22.08
C GLY A 39 17.10 13.22 -20.94
N LEU A 40 16.90 14.53 -20.79
CA LEU A 40 16.00 15.12 -19.80
C LEU A 40 14.54 14.70 -20.03
N PHE A 41 14.09 14.68 -21.28
CA PHE A 41 12.75 14.27 -21.64
C PHE A 41 12.53 12.77 -21.34
N ALA A 42 13.49 11.91 -21.69
CA ALA A 42 13.44 10.49 -21.36
C ALA A 42 13.42 10.25 -19.84
N ALA A 43 14.22 11.02 -19.07
CA ALA A 43 14.21 10.95 -17.62
C ALA A 43 12.85 11.39 -17.04
N ALA A 44 12.24 12.45 -17.56
CA ALA A 44 10.92 12.90 -17.13
C ALA A 44 9.83 11.85 -17.39
N ILE A 45 9.86 11.18 -18.55
CA ILE A 45 8.96 10.06 -18.86
C ILE A 45 9.18 8.91 -17.88
N ALA A 46 10.42 8.53 -17.60
CA ALA A 46 10.74 7.47 -16.67
C ALA A 46 10.21 7.75 -15.26
N VAL A 47 10.34 9.01 -14.78
CA VAL A 47 9.79 9.44 -13.49
C VAL A 47 8.25 9.36 -13.49
N MET A 48 7.59 9.81 -14.56
CA MET A 48 6.12 9.70 -14.66
C MET A 48 5.65 8.24 -14.61
N ILE A 49 6.31 7.35 -15.34
CA ILE A 49 5.98 5.91 -15.31
C ILE A 49 6.17 5.36 -13.89
N LEU A 50 7.26 5.72 -13.22
CA LEU A 50 7.56 5.27 -11.86
C LEU A 50 6.50 5.75 -10.87
N VAL A 51 6.03 7.00 -10.96
CA VAL A 51 4.95 7.53 -10.13
C VAL A 51 3.65 6.78 -10.35
N VAL A 52 3.29 6.49 -11.62
CA VAL A 52 2.10 5.70 -11.94
C VAL A 52 2.19 4.28 -11.39
N VAL A 53 3.35 3.61 -11.51
CA VAL A 53 3.55 2.26 -10.97
C VAL A 53 3.44 2.26 -9.45
N ILE A 54 4.10 3.20 -8.76
CA ILE A 54 4.00 3.33 -7.29
C ILE A 54 2.55 3.58 -6.88
N GLY A 55 1.84 4.49 -7.55
CA GLY A 55 0.43 4.76 -7.28
C GLY A 55 -0.45 3.51 -7.44
N ARG A 56 -0.23 2.72 -8.50
CA ARG A 56 -0.95 1.45 -8.73
C ARG A 56 -0.64 0.41 -7.66
N VAL A 57 0.61 0.26 -7.24
CA VAL A 57 1.00 -0.68 -6.17
C VAL A 57 0.40 -0.23 -4.83
N ALA A 58 0.45 1.06 -4.50
CA ALA A 58 -0.13 1.60 -3.28
C ALA A 58 -1.66 1.39 -3.21
N SER A 59 -2.37 1.62 -4.34
CA SER A 59 -3.83 1.48 -4.39
C SER A 59 -4.33 0.03 -4.59
N SER A 60 -3.43 -0.92 -4.88
CA SER A 60 -3.81 -2.32 -5.15
C SER A 60 -4.07 -3.16 -3.88
N GLY A 61 -3.82 -2.62 -2.70
CA GLY A 61 -3.83 -3.38 -1.44
C GLY A 61 -2.64 -4.35 -1.30
N PHE A 62 -1.66 -4.30 -2.22
CA PHE A 62 -0.51 -5.21 -2.19
C PHE A 62 0.31 -5.03 -0.90
N ILE A 63 0.56 -3.79 -0.48
CA ILE A 63 1.36 -3.49 0.71
C ILE A 63 0.69 -4.05 1.97
N PRO A 64 -0.57 -3.69 2.33
CA PRO A 64 -1.21 -4.20 3.53
C PRO A 64 -1.41 -5.72 3.51
N ARG A 65 -1.65 -6.35 2.36
CA ARG A 65 -1.77 -7.81 2.25
C ARG A 65 -0.46 -8.56 2.49
N ASN A 66 0.69 -7.93 2.21
CA ASN A 66 2.01 -8.53 2.36
C ASN A 66 2.79 -8.05 3.59
N THR A 67 2.24 -7.09 4.34
CA THR A 67 2.83 -6.60 5.60
C THR A 67 2.26 -7.40 6.76
N THR A 68 3.12 -8.02 7.56
CA THR A 68 2.70 -8.68 8.81
C THR A 68 2.45 -7.62 9.88
N ALA A 69 1.22 -7.55 10.37
CA ALA A 69 0.84 -6.65 11.47
C ALA A 69 0.91 -7.33 12.83
N LEU A 70 0.59 -8.63 12.88
CA LEU A 70 0.50 -9.40 14.12
C LEU A 70 0.97 -10.84 13.90
N THR A 71 1.45 -11.52 14.95
CA THR A 71 1.77 -12.94 14.91
C THR A 71 1.17 -13.64 16.13
N VAL A 72 0.35 -14.67 15.90
CA VAL A 72 -0.33 -15.43 16.95
C VAL A 72 0.02 -16.92 16.80
N GLY A 73 0.69 -17.50 17.80
CA GLY A 73 1.07 -18.92 17.78
C GLY A 73 1.89 -19.31 16.53
N GLY A 74 2.73 -18.39 16.02
CA GLY A 74 3.53 -18.60 14.81
C GLY A 74 2.79 -18.30 13.50
N THR A 75 1.48 -18.05 13.51
CA THR A 75 0.70 -17.63 12.34
C THR A 75 0.80 -16.13 12.16
N LYS A 76 1.20 -15.69 10.96
CA LYS A 76 1.29 -14.27 10.60
C LYS A 76 -0.05 -13.78 10.09
N ILE A 77 -0.49 -12.65 10.63
CA ILE A 77 -1.71 -11.93 10.24
C ILE A 77 -1.27 -10.67 9.47
N SER A 78 -1.80 -10.46 8.29
CA SER A 78 -1.48 -9.30 7.49
C SER A 78 -2.14 -8.02 8.02
N ALA A 79 -1.61 -6.86 7.64
CA ALA A 79 -2.23 -5.59 7.98
C ALA A 79 -3.63 -5.43 7.36
N ALA A 80 -3.86 -5.97 6.15
CA ALA A 80 -5.18 -5.98 5.54
C ALA A 80 -6.19 -6.81 6.35
N GLU A 81 -5.76 -7.94 6.88
CA GLU A 81 -6.61 -8.80 7.70
C GLU A 81 -6.87 -8.19 9.08
N LEU A 82 -5.87 -7.60 9.73
CA LEU A 82 -6.07 -6.87 10.98
C LEU A 82 -7.01 -5.68 10.77
N ASN A 83 -6.96 -5.01 9.63
CA ASN A 83 -7.87 -3.93 9.28
C ASN A 83 -9.33 -4.39 9.21
N HIS A 84 -9.61 -5.62 8.78
CA HIS A 84 -10.95 -6.20 8.84
C HIS A 84 -11.48 -6.22 10.30
N TYR A 85 -10.70 -6.75 11.23
CA TYR A 85 -11.06 -6.74 12.65
C TYR A 85 -11.21 -5.34 13.23
N TYR A 86 -10.38 -4.38 12.76
CA TYR A 86 -10.47 -2.98 13.14
C TYR A 86 -11.81 -2.37 12.73
N ILE A 87 -12.19 -2.51 11.47
CA ILE A 87 -13.46 -1.99 10.95
C ILE A 87 -14.65 -2.67 11.61
N ASP A 88 -14.59 -3.98 11.84
CA ASP A 88 -15.61 -4.70 12.60
C ASP A 88 -15.74 -4.17 14.03
N SER A 89 -14.62 -3.85 14.71
CA SER A 89 -14.65 -3.28 16.06
C SER A 89 -15.33 -1.90 16.08
N VAL A 90 -15.01 -1.05 15.11
CA VAL A 90 -15.65 0.27 14.94
C VAL A 90 -17.16 0.10 14.68
N ASN A 91 -17.53 -0.72 13.69
CA ASN A 91 -18.92 -0.92 13.32
C ASN A 91 -19.75 -1.54 14.45
N ASN A 92 -19.20 -2.51 15.17
CA ASN A 92 -19.86 -3.12 16.32
C ASN A 92 -20.11 -2.09 17.44
N PHE A 93 -19.12 -1.25 17.73
CA PHE A 93 -19.28 -0.18 18.72
C PHE A 93 -20.36 0.82 18.28
N LEU A 94 -20.30 1.31 17.05
CA LEU A 94 -21.28 2.27 16.53
C LEU A 94 -22.69 1.70 16.50
N ASN A 95 -22.85 0.43 16.10
CA ASN A 95 -24.14 -0.25 16.09
C ASN A 95 -24.72 -0.47 17.52
N GLN A 96 -23.86 -0.77 18.49
CA GLN A 96 -24.29 -0.95 19.88
C GLN A 96 -24.59 0.36 20.57
N ALA A 97 -23.79 1.38 20.36
CA ALA A 97 -23.96 2.71 20.95
C ALA A 97 -25.13 3.48 20.30
N GLY A 98 -25.36 3.27 19.00
CA GLY A 98 -26.43 3.95 18.26
C GLY A 98 -26.36 5.47 18.44
N ASP A 99 -27.48 6.09 18.79
CA ASP A 99 -27.58 7.53 19.03
C ASP A 99 -26.79 8.01 20.28
N MET A 100 -26.32 7.08 21.11
CA MET A 100 -25.57 7.39 22.33
C MET A 100 -24.04 7.50 22.12
N VAL A 101 -23.55 7.41 20.90
CA VAL A 101 -22.11 7.47 20.57
C VAL A 101 -21.43 8.68 21.22
N SER A 102 -22.07 9.85 21.13
CA SER A 102 -21.56 11.11 21.73
C SER A 102 -21.46 11.08 23.25
N MET A 103 -22.25 10.25 23.92
CA MET A 103 -22.19 10.09 25.39
C MET A 103 -20.91 9.36 25.82
N PHE A 104 -20.32 8.58 24.94
CA PHE A 104 -19.03 7.93 25.14
C PHE A 104 -17.82 8.83 24.77
N GLY A 105 -18.09 10.08 24.34
CA GLY A 105 -17.06 11.03 23.97
C GLY A 105 -16.55 10.87 22.54
N LEU A 106 -17.20 10.04 21.72
CA LEU A 106 -16.86 9.85 20.30
C LEU A 106 -17.74 10.73 19.41
N ASP A 107 -17.12 11.60 18.62
CA ASP A 107 -17.76 12.39 17.57
C ASP A 107 -17.59 11.67 16.23
N SER A 108 -18.63 11.05 15.70
CA SER A 108 -18.61 10.28 14.46
C SER A 108 -18.33 11.12 13.19
N THR A 109 -18.26 12.46 13.33
CA THR A 109 -17.94 13.37 12.23
C THR A 109 -16.45 13.70 12.13
N LYS A 110 -15.64 13.30 13.12
CA LYS A 110 -14.21 13.54 13.20
C LYS A 110 -13.42 12.24 12.99
N ALA A 111 -12.18 12.36 12.57
CA ALA A 111 -11.28 11.22 12.48
C ALA A 111 -11.01 10.60 13.86
N LEU A 112 -10.89 9.29 13.94
CA LEU A 112 -10.73 8.55 15.20
C LEU A 112 -9.39 8.79 15.88
N ASP A 113 -8.35 9.08 15.10
CA ASP A 113 -6.99 9.43 15.55
C ASP A 113 -6.85 10.89 16.02
N GLU A 114 -7.87 11.73 15.79
CA GLU A 114 -7.92 13.10 16.25
C GLU A 114 -8.71 13.28 17.55
N GLN A 115 -9.23 12.20 18.12
CA GLN A 115 -10.09 12.21 19.32
C GLN A 115 -9.53 11.27 20.38
N TYR A 116 -9.37 11.78 21.60
CA TYR A 116 -8.90 10.95 22.71
C TYR A 116 -10.02 10.10 23.29
N TYR A 117 -9.75 8.79 23.42
CA TYR A 117 -10.51 7.86 24.25
C TYR A 117 -10.08 8.00 25.72
N ASN A 118 -8.76 8.12 25.96
CA ASN A 118 -8.17 8.35 27.25
C ASN A 118 -7.09 9.44 27.15
N GLU A 119 -7.48 10.69 27.42
CA GLU A 119 -6.59 11.85 27.30
C GLU A 119 -5.39 11.79 28.27
N ALA A 120 -5.56 11.14 29.45
CA ALA A 120 -4.49 11.05 30.44
C ALA A 120 -3.33 10.15 29.99
N GLU A 121 -3.60 9.14 29.18
CA GLU A 121 -2.63 8.22 28.62
C GLU A 121 -2.25 8.59 27.18
N GLY A 122 -3.01 9.49 26.57
CA GLY A 122 -2.81 9.93 25.19
C GLY A 122 -3.41 8.98 24.15
N ASP A 123 -4.24 8.02 24.58
CA ASP A 123 -4.85 7.04 23.70
C ASP A 123 -6.02 7.65 22.92
N THR A 124 -6.00 7.47 21.62
CA THR A 124 -7.08 7.89 20.72
C THR A 124 -8.17 6.82 20.60
N TRP A 125 -9.31 7.18 20.01
CA TRP A 125 -10.32 6.20 19.63
C TRP A 125 -9.79 5.21 18.58
N ALA A 126 -8.86 5.63 17.71
CA ALA A 126 -8.18 4.74 16.79
C ALA A 126 -7.36 3.67 17.53
N ASP A 127 -6.61 4.06 18.56
CA ASP A 127 -5.84 3.12 19.39
C ASP A 127 -6.75 2.13 20.11
N TYR A 128 -7.85 2.62 20.72
CA TYR A 128 -8.86 1.77 21.36
C TYR A 128 -9.39 0.69 20.42
N PHE A 129 -9.82 1.06 19.20
CA PHE A 129 -10.34 0.09 18.25
C PHE A 129 -9.26 -0.86 17.72
N LEU A 130 -8.02 -0.40 17.60
CA LEU A 130 -6.89 -1.24 17.20
C LEU A 130 -6.59 -2.31 18.26
N ASP A 131 -6.68 -1.95 19.53
CA ASP A 131 -6.52 -2.91 20.62
C ASP A 131 -7.65 -3.94 20.62
N GLN A 132 -8.91 -3.52 20.44
CA GLN A 132 -10.04 -4.44 20.32
C GLN A 132 -9.88 -5.38 19.11
N ALA A 133 -9.44 -4.87 17.98
CA ALA A 133 -9.13 -5.64 16.77
C ALA A 133 -8.04 -6.67 17.03
N THR A 134 -6.98 -6.25 17.71
CA THR A 134 -5.84 -7.11 18.06
C THR A 134 -6.28 -8.27 18.95
N VAL A 135 -7.05 -8.00 19.99
CA VAL A 135 -7.61 -9.03 20.89
C VAL A 135 -8.53 -9.98 20.13
N SER A 136 -9.39 -9.45 19.26
CA SER A 136 -10.32 -10.26 18.45
C SER A 136 -9.55 -11.20 17.50
N ALA A 137 -8.54 -10.69 16.81
CA ALA A 137 -7.68 -11.47 15.92
C ALA A 137 -6.90 -12.53 16.72
N GLN A 138 -6.33 -12.19 17.87
CA GLN A 138 -5.62 -13.12 18.73
C GLN A 138 -6.52 -14.29 19.18
N ASN A 139 -7.73 -14.00 19.63
CA ASN A 139 -8.70 -15.01 20.05
C ASN A 139 -9.09 -15.93 18.90
N MET A 140 -9.41 -15.38 17.73
CA MET A 140 -9.76 -16.17 16.55
C MET A 140 -8.62 -17.10 16.13
N TYR A 141 -7.40 -16.57 16.06
CA TYR A 141 -6.24 -17.37 15.66
C TYR A 141 -5.77 -18.37 16.73
N ALA A 142 -5.99 -18.09 18.01
CA ALA A 142 -5.76 -19.07 19.07
C ALA A 142 -6.67 -20.30 18.88
N VAL A 143 -7.97 -20.09 18.65
CA VAL A 143 -8.94 -21.16 18.36
C VAL A 143 -8.58 -21.90 17.07
N TYR A 144 -8.28 -21.16 15.99
CA TYR A 144 -7.87 -21.73 14.71
C TYR A 144 -6.63 -22.62 14.85
N ASN A 145 -5.60 -22.14 15.55
CA ASN A 145 -4.36 -22.91 15.75
C ASN A 145 -4.58 -24.15 16.61
N ALA A 146 -5.42 -24.07 17.65
CA ALA A 146 -5.79 -25.22 18.48
C ALA A 146 -6.55 -26.27 17.64
N ALA A 147 -7.58 -25.86 16.90
CA ALA A 147 -8.34 -26.76 16.03
C ALA A 147 -7.45 -27.42 14.98
N LYS A 148 -6.52 -26.68 14.38
CA LYS A 148 -5.55 -27.22 13.43
C LYS A 148 -4.59 -28.22 14.06
N ALA A 149 -4.11 -27.97 15.28
CA ALA A 149 -3.23 -28.87 16.02
C ALA A 149 -3.94 -30.18 16.38
N GLU A 150 -5.24 -30.16 16.63
CA GLU A 150 -6.07 -31.33 16.88
C GLU A 150 -6.50 -32.07 15.61
N GLY A 151 -6.10 -31.59 14.43
CA GLY A 151 -6.45 -32.20 13.14
C GLY A 151 -7.90 -31.96 12.70
N PHE A 152 -8.54 -30.92 13.25
CA PHE A 152 -9.90 -30.56 12.87
C PHE A 152 -10.00 -30.23 11.37
N THR A 153 -11.04 -30.77 10.72
CA THR A 153 -11.35 -30.50 9.31
C THR A 153 -12.79 -30.02 9.16
N LEU A 154 -13.00 -29.06 8.30
CA LEU A 154 -14.33 -28.55 7.99
C LEU A 154 -15.20 -29.66 7.36
N SER A 155 -16.46 -29.73 7.77
CA SER A 155 -17.48 -30.56 7.10
C SER A 155 -17.70 -30.10 5.66
N GLN A 156 -18.24 -30.97 4.80
CA GLN A 156 -18.58 -30.57 3.43
C GLN A 156 -19.59 -29.43 3.39
N GLU A 157 -20.62 -29.49 4.24
CA GLU A 157 -21.60 -28.43 4.38
C GLU A 157 -21.00 -27.05 4.73
N ALA A 158 -20.01 -27.02 5.65
CA ALA A 158 -19.29 -25.78 5.98
C ALA A 158 -18.49 -25.25 4.78
N LYS A 159 -17.85 -26.11 4.01
CA LYS A 159 -17.14 -25.72 2.77
C LYS A 159 -18.10 -25.15 1.73
N ASP A 160 -19.22 -25.82 1.50
CA ASP A 160 -20.25 -25.39 0.55
C ASP A 160 -20.83 -24.01 0.95
N SER A 161 -21.01 -23.77 2.26
CA SER A 161 -21.43 -22.46 2.79
C SER A 161 -20.40 -21.35 2.54
N ILE A 162 -19.11 -21.65 2.69
CA ILE A 162 -18.01 -20.71 2.38
C ILE A 162 -18.03 -20.39 0.88
N ASP A 163 -18.13 -21.40 0.02
CA ASP A 163 -18.16 -21.23 -1.43
C ASP A 163 -19.37 -20.38 -1.85
N ALA A 164 -20.53 -20.62 -1.26
CA ALA A 164 -21.72 -19.80 -1.50
C ALA A 164 -21.52 -18.33 -1.08
N THR A 165 -20.81 -18.09 0.03
CA THR A 165 -20.47 -16.73 0.47
C THR A 165 -19.57 -16.03 -0.53
N VAL A 166 -18.57 -16.73 -1.06
CA VAL A 166 -17.66 -16.19 -2.10
C VAL A 166 -18.43 -15.85 -3.39
N GLU A 167 -19.37 -16.72 -3.81
CA GLU A 167 -20.21 -16.44 -4.97
C GLU A 167 -21.13 -15.23 -4.74
N ASN A 168 -21.70 -15.08 -3.54
CA ASN A 168 -22.50 -13.90 -3.18
C ASN A 168 -21.66 -12.60 -3.24
N LEU A 169 -20.38 -12.63 -2.83
CA LEU A 169 -19.50 -11.47 -2.95
C LEU A 169 -19.28 -11.07 -4.43
N LYS A 170 -19.17 -12.03 -5.34
CA LYS A 170 -19.11 -11.75 -6.79
C LYS A 170 -20.39 -11.10 -7.29
N LEU A 171 -21.53 -11.59 -6.82
CA LEU A 171 -22.84 -11.02 -7.17
C LEU A 171 -22.94 -9.57 -6.67
N TYR A 172 -22.61 -9.32 -5.41
CA TYR A 172 -22.63 -7.97 -4.83
C TYR A 172 -21.66 -7.03 -5.58
N ALA A 173 -20.45 -7.46 -5.88
CA ALA A 173 -19.50 -6.67 -6.67
C ALA A 173 -20.14 -6.23 -8.00
N THR A 174 -20.78 -7.16 -8.71
CA THR A 174 -21.50 -6.86 -9.96
C THR A 174 -22.67 -5.89 -9.76
N MET A 175 -23.49 -6.10 -8.75
CA MET A 175 -24.65 -5.25 -8.44
C MET A 175 -24.26 -3.81 -8.11
N TYR A 176 -23.15 -3.64 -7.41
CA TYR A 176 -22.62 -2.32 -7.02
C TYR A 176 -21.65 -1.72 -8.03
N GLY A 177 -21.48 -2.33 -9.20
CA GLY A 177 -20.67 -1.80 -10.30
C GLY A 177 -19.16 -1.93 -10.12
N PHE A 178 -18.70 -2.82 -9.25
CA PHE A 178 -17.27 -3.10 -9.07
C PHE A 178 -16.77 -4.12 -10.11
N SER A 179 -15.51 -3.97 -10.49
CA SER A 179 -14.87 -4.84 -11.49
C SER A 179 -14.56 -6.26 -10.99
N SER A 180 -14.53 -6.46 -9.67
CA SER A 180 -14.24 -7.75 -9.02
C SER A 180 -14.71 -7.76 -7.56
N SER A 181 -14.82 -8.96 -6.96
CA SER A 181 -15.03 -9.12 -5.51
C SER A 181 -13.95 -8.43 -4.70
N ASP A 182 -12.68 -8.51 -5.14
CA ASP A 182 -11.56 -7.86 -4.45
C ASP A 182 -11.70 -6.34 -4.44
N ALA A 183 -12.16 -5.75 -5.56
CA ALA A 183 -12.42 -4.32 -5.64
C ALA A 183 -13.60 -3.89 -4.74
N TYR A 184 -14.63 -4.73 -4.64
CA TYR A 184 -15.75 -4.51 -3.75
C TYR A 184 -15.33 -4.59 -2.28
N ILE A 185 -14.60 -5.64 -1.88
CA ILE A 185 -14.08 -5.80 -0.51
C ILE A 185 -13.16 -4.63 -0.14
N ALA A 186 -12.24 -4.24 -1.03
CA ALA A 186 -11.32 -3.13 -0.79
C ALA A 186 -12.00 -1.75 -0.65
N ALA A 187 -13.23 -1.62 -1.13
CA ALA A 187 -14.03 -0.40 -0.96
C ALA A 187 -14.87 -0.41 0.33
N MET A 188 -15.08 -1.60 0.93
CA MET A 188 -15.83 -1.78 2.17
C MET A 188 -14.94 -1.81 3.41
N TYR A 189 -13.67 -2.18 3.25
CA TYR A 189 -12.65 -2.35 4.28
C TYR A 189 -11.34 -1.62 3.92
#